data_0ccb938c45ccd9cc41af07413a8609af
#
_entry.id   0ccb938c45ccd9cc41af07413a8609af
#
_cell.length_a   1.000
_cell.length_b   1.000
_cell.length_c   1.000
_cell.angle_alpha   90.00
_cell.angle_beta   90.00
_cell.angle_gamma   90.00
#
_symmetry.space_group_name_H-M   'P 1'
#
loop_
_entity.id
_entity.type
_entity.pdbx_description
1 polymer ?
#
loop_
_entity_poly.entity_id
_entity_poly.type
_entity_poly.pdbx_seq_one_letter_code
_entity_poly.pdbx_strand_id
1 'polypeptide(L)'
;MPAIKCGLWPPGCYLQGTFISRNTLIGKGQIGGLLGGTATRYAEFDYNVDVFVSSGDFSKAGAKLEASLECDGNWSAGAPSEAKDEEACEIGTSSGRTDSPSQWKLNGDTKFDLWSTAPMAPDISVGDQVATGLFTPVLKFTLPDYSQVLPAEGEQGEVRFDSAAYNGRAKLGSVFPDATPALRYDRSDTSNPSAPVEPYLGVAAVADHVGDALENPGSTYPTKADKNLPGGDPLRPMHRLAKAAGADELNRANENTKAKDSACGSADMPGKPGPDDALDCDEFPMASTYEGAARAQFDGAEYTNEFSVRYIDRIENQEAGRRLNAWYDNDRILNHDPFILVIGD
;
A
#
# COMPACT_ATOMS: atom_id res chain seq x y z
N MET A 1 -26.73 -14.85 -11.19
CA MET A 1 -26.53 -16.27 -11.52
C MET A 1 -27.88 -16.91 -11.84
N PRO A 2 -28.08 -17.57 -12.97
CA PRO A 2 -29.27 -18.35 -13.28
C PRO A 2 -29.14 -19.82 -12.79
N ALA A 3 -30.20 -20.38 -12.23
CA ALA A 3 -30.33 -21.83 -12.03
C ALA A 3 -31.07 -22.41 -13.26
N ILE A 4 -30.42 -23.30 -13.99
CA ILE A 4 -30.96 -23.90 -15.21
C ILE A 4 -31.03 -25.43 -15.00
N LYS A 5 -32.17 -26.00 -15.28
CA LYS A 5 -32.35 -27.45 -15.27
C LYS A 5 -32.71 -27.94 -16.68
N CYS A 6 -31.98 -28.92 -17.17
CA CYS A 6 -32.24 -29.51 -18.45
C CYS A 6 -32.94 -30.85 -18.25
N GLY A 7 -34.02 -31.14 -19.00
CA GLY A 7 -34.80 -32.35 -18.94
C GLY A 7 -34.88 -33.02 -20.29
N LEU A 8 -35.07 -34.37 -20.24
CA LEU A 8 -35.34 -35.16 -21.44
C LEU A 8 -36.81 -35.10 -21.86
N TRP A 9 -37.71 -34.75 -20.89
CA TRP A 9 -39.13 -34.64 -21.14
C TRP A 9 -39.81 -33.61 -20.23
N PRO A 10 -40.32 -32.46 -20.77
CA PRO A 10 -40.10 -32.05 -22.14
C PRO A 10 -38.62 -31.78 -22.40
N PRO A 11 -38.09 -32.01 -23.62
CA PRO A 11 -36.69 -31.78 -23.92
C PRO A 11 -36.36 -30.28 -23.90
N GLY A 12 -35.28 -29.94 -23.23
CA GLY A 12 -34.83 -28.54 -23.17
C GLY A 12 -34.26 -28.13 -21.82
N CYS A 13 -33.73 -26.92 -21.76
CA CYS A 13 -33.20 -26.33 -20.56
C CYS A 13 -34.11 -25.16 -20.13
N TYR A 14 -34.54 -25.16 -18.89
CA TYR A 14 -35.49 -24.20 -18.35
C TYR A 14 -34.88 -23.45 -17.17
N LEU A 15 -35.10 -22.12 -17.13
CA LEU A 15 -34.74 -21.29 -15.99
C LEU A 15 -35.60 -21.67 -14.77
N GLN A 16 -34.95 -22.09 -13.69
CA GLN A 16 -35.62 -22.50 -12.43
C GLN A 16 -35.50 -21.43 -11.35
N GLY A 17 -34.65 -20.45 -11.52
CA GLY A 17 -34.46 -19.36 -10.58
C GLY A 17 -33.34 -18.41 -10.96
N THR A 18 -33.32 -17.27 -10.30
CA THR A 18 -32.29 -16.24 -10.50
C THR A 18 -31.80 -15.71 -9.16
N PHE A 19 -30.51 -15.55 -9.04
CA PHE A 19 -29.86 -14.84 -7.93
C PHE A 19 -29.04 -13.68 -8.49
N ILE A 20 -29.23 -12.48 -7.91
CA ILE A 20 -28.46 -11.28 -8.25
C ILE A 20 -28.03 -10.62 -6.94
N SER A 21 -26.73 -10.40 -6.81
CA SER A 21 -26.13 -9.65 -5.71
C SER A 21 -25.06 -8.70 -6.21
N ARG A 22 -24.77 -7.69 -5.41
CA ARG A 22 -23.55 -6.91 -5.46
C ARG A 22 -22.66 -7.40 -4.32
N ASN A 23 -21.41 -7.68 -4.62
CA ASN A 23 -20.45 -8.15 -3.64
C ASN A 23 -19.37 -7.07 -3.45
N THR A 24 -19.05 -6.77 -2.20
CA THR A 24 -18.03 -5.79 -1.84
C THR A 24 -17.05 -6.45 -0.90
N LEU A 25 -15.77 -6.47 -1.26
CA LEU A 25 -14.66 -6.93 -0.42
C LEU A 25 -13.77 -5.74 -0.09
N ILE A 26 -13.49 -5.53 1.21
CA ILE A 26 -12.61 -4.49 1.71
C ILE A 26 -11.48 -5.15 2.46
N GLY A 27 -10.28 -5.13 1.89
CA GLY A 27 -9.07 -5.61 2.54
C GLY A 27 -8.47 -4.56 3.47
N LYS A 28 -7.92 -5.01 4.59
CA LYS A 28 -7.24 -4.20 5.60
C LYS A 28 -5.90 -4.83 5.90
N GLY A 29 -4.82 -4.20 5.43
CA GLY A 29 -3.46 -4.55 5.83
C GLY A 29 -3.26 -4.30 7.33
N GLN A 30 -2.38 -5.08 7.95
CA GLN A 30 -2.14 -5.03 9.38
C GLN A 30 -0.68 -4.72 9.71
N ILE A 31 -0.47 -3.93 10.75
CA ILE A 31 0.85 -3.59 11.28
C ILE A 31 1.11 -4.45 12.50
N GLY A 32 1.82 -5.55 12.31
CA GLY A 32 2.01 -6.55 13.35
C GLY A 32 0.71 -7.28 13.67
N GLY A 33 0.77 -8.27 14.52
CA GLY A 33 -0.42 -8.95 14.98
C GLY A 33 -0.10 -10.24 15.72
N LEU A 34 -1.08 -10.70 16.49
CA LEU A 34 -1.06 -12.00 17.15
C LEU A 34 -2.32 -12.74 16.76
N LEU A 35 -2.17 -13.82 16.01
CA LEU A 35 -3.23 -14.78 15.76
C LEU A 35 -3.02 -15.98 16.69
N GLY A 36 -3.98 -16.25 17.58
CA GLY A 36 -3.86 -17.33 18.56
C GLY A 36 -2.66 -17.24 19.50
N GLY A 37 -2.14 -16.03 19.76
CA GLY A 37 -0.98 -15.81 20.63
C GLY A 37 0.37 -15.87 19.91
N THR A 38 0.41 -16.17 18.63
CA THR A 38 1.62 -16.21 17.79
C THR A 38 1.72 -14.96 16.94
N ALA A 39 2.91 -14.35 16.88
CA ALA A 39 3.16 -13.23 15.97
C ALA A 39 3.05 -13.71 14.52
N THR A 40 2.16 -13.11 13.75
CA THR A 40 1.88 -13.48 12.37
C THR A 40 1.79 -12.26 11.48
N ARG A 41 1.92 -12.50 10.19
CA ARG A 41 1.59 -11.56 9.13
C ARG A 41 0.20 -11.92 8.65
N TYR A 42 -0.76 -11.00 8.79
CA TYR A 42 -2.13 -11.26 8.41
C TYR A 42 -2.81 -10.03 7.81
N ALA A 43 -3.86 -10.26 7.04
CA ALA A 43 -4.77 -9.25 6.53
C ALA A 43 -6.20 -9.63 6.89
N GLU A 44 -7.03 -8.64 7.17
CA GLU A 44 -8.45 -8.81 7.43
C GLU A 44 -9.26 -8.33 6.24
N PHE A 45 -10.41 -8.97 6.02
CA PHE A 45 -11.36 -8.58 5.00
C PHE A 45 -12.75 -8.46 5.59
N ASP A 46 -13.42 -7.36 5.33
CA ASP A 46 -14.86 -7.23 5.46
C ASP A 46 -15.49 -7.56 4.10
N TYR A 47 -16.42 -8.50 4.07
CA TYR A 47 -17.12 -8.90 2.87
C TYR A 47 -18.63 -8.74 3.03
N ASN A 48 -19.26 -8.07 2.07
CA ASN A 48 -20.69 -7.87 2.04
C ASN A 48 -21.30 -8.43 0.78
N VAL A 49 -22.36 -9.21 0.92
CA VAL A 49 -23.19 -9.74 -0.16
C VAL A 49 -24.57 -9.08 -0.10
N ASP A 50 -24.74 -8.02 -0.90
CA ASP A 50 -26.00 -7.28 -1.00
C ASP A 50 -26.93 -7.97 -2.03
N VAL A 51 -27.92 -8.71 -1.53
CA VAL A 51 -28.81 -9.54 -2.35
C VAL A 51 -30.00 -8.74 -2.87
N PHE A 52 -30.04 -8.48 -4.17
CA PHE A 52 -31.15 -7.79 -4.85
C PHE A 52 -32.29 -8.74 -5.25
N VAL A 53 -31.94 -9.88 -5.84
CA VAL A 53 -32.89 -10.87 -6.32
C VAL A 53 -32.50 -12.25 -5.84
N SER A 54 -33.45 -12.95 -5.25
CA SER A 54 -33.39 -14.40 -4.99
C SER A 54 -34.76 -14.98 -5.31
N SER A 55 -34.85 -15.84 -6.32
CA SER A 55 -36.13 -16.38 -6.82
C SER A 55 -36.00 -17.83 -7.25
N GLY A 56 -37.12 -18.53 -7.35
CA GLY A 56 -37.18 -19.93 -7.78
C GLY A 56 -36.40 -20.83 -6.85
N ASP A 57 -35.51 -21.65 -7.38
CA ASP A 57 -34.75 -22.65 -6.63
C ASP A 57 -33.81 -22.02 -5.59
N PHE A 58 -33.36 -20.78 -5.79
CA PHE A 58 -32.59 -20.05 -4.79
C PHE A 58 -33.41 -19.63 -3.56
N SER A 59 -34.72 -19.66 -3.63
CA SER A 59 -35.63 -19.34 -2.49
C SER A 59 -36.19 -20.59 -1.83
N LYS A 60 -35.85 -21.79 -2.29
CA LYS A 60 -36.32 -23.04 -1.70
C LYS A 60 -35.73 -23.29 -0.31
N ALA A 61 -36.48 -23.96 0.54
CA ALA A 61 -35.97 -24.48 1.80
C ALA A 61 -34.78 -25.40 1.53
N GLY A 62 -33.65 -25.19 2.21
CA GLY A 62 -32.41 -25.93 2.02
C GLY A 62 -31.46 -25.34 0.98
N ALA A 63 -31.84 -24.31 0.24
CA ALA A 63 -30.86 -23.53 -0.53
C ALA A 63 -29.87 -22.84 0.41
N LYS A 64 -28.57 -22.95 0.10
CA LYS A 64 -27.48 -22.34 0.87
C LYS A 64 -26.57 -21.56 -0.04
N LEU A 65 -26.11 -20.43 0.46
CA LEU A 65 -25.04 -19.63 -0.10
C LEU A 65 -23.88 -19.64 0.89
N GLU A 66 -22.76 -20.11 0.46
CA GLU A 66 -21.48 -20.01 1.17
C GLU A 66 -20.65 -18.90 0.55
N ALA A 67 -20.15 -17.98 1.38
CA ALA A 67 -19.13 -17.04 1.02
C ALA A 67 -17.81 -17.50 1.64
N SER A 68 -16.80 -17.69 0.82
CA SER A 68 -15.45 -18.11 1.19
C SER A 68 -14.41 -17.26 0.48
N LEU A 69 -13.19 -17.33 0.97
CA LEU A 69 -12.01 -16.78 0.32
C LEU A 69 -11.14 -17.98 -0.07
N GLU A 70 -10.62 -17.99 -1.28
CA GLU A 70 -9.58 -18.93 -1.68
C GLU A 70 -8.25 -18.18 -1.69
N CYS A 71 -7.20 -18.83 -1.23
CA CYS A 71 -5.86 -18.27 -1.18
C CYS A 71 -4.91 -19.15 -1.96
N ASP A 72 -4.13 -18.53 -2.81
CA ASP A 72 -2.98 -19.08 -3.49
C ASP A 72 -1.83 -18.12 -3.25
N GLY A 73 -0.60 -18.50 -3.52
CA GLY A 73 0.50 -17.58 -3.34
C GLY A 73 1.80 -18.13 -3.86
N ASN A 74 2.52 -17.24 -4.47
CA ASN A 74 3.86 -17.54 -4.96
C ASN A 74 4.89 -16.77 -4.16
N TRP A 75 6.01 -17.41 -3.94
CA TRP A 75 7.22 -16.78 -3.52
C TRP A 75 7.70 -15.82 -4.61
N SER A 76 8.20 -14.66 -4.21
CA SER A 76 8.90 -13.78 -5.12
C SER A 76 10.10 -14.50 -5.76
N ALA A 77 10.43 -14.11 -6.99
CA ALA A 77 11.53 -14.69 -7.74
C ALA A 77 12.85 -14.64 -6.94
N GLY A 78 13.43 -15.79 -6.65
CA GLY A 78 14.65 -15.91 -5.84
C GLY A 78 14.54 -16.81 -4.61
N ALA A 79 13.33 -17.24 -4.25
CA ALA A 79 13.16 -18.23 -3.19
C ALA A 79 13.86 -19.55 -3.53
N PRO A 80 14.46 -20.24 -2.53
CA PRO A 80 15.01 -21.58 -2.75
C PRO A 80 13.97 -22.49 -3.39
N SER A 81 14.42 -23.35 -4.31
CA SER A 81 13.51 -24.24 -5.07
C SER A 81 12.67 -25.17 -4.20
N GLU A 82 13.09 -25.40 -2.96
CA GLU A 82 12.42 -26.20 -1.96
C GLU A 82 11.20 -25.53 -1.32
N ALA A 83 11.11 -24.20 -1.40
CA ALA A 83 10.00 -23.40 -0.83
C ALA A 83 8.83 -23.20 -1.81
N LYS A 84 8.92 -23.70 -3.04
CA LYS A 84 7.89 -23.53 -4.08
C LYS A 84 6.60 -24.31 -3.84
N ASP A 85 6.63 -25.29 -2.94
CA ASP A 85 5.49 -26.14 -2.62
C ASP A 85 4.75 -25.68 -1.34
N GLU A 86 5.22 -24.62 -0.66
CA GLU A 86 4.55 -24.06 0.50
C GLU A 86 3.62 -22.92 0.07
N GLU A 87 2.38 -22.98 0.51
CA GLU A 87 1.41 -21.92 0.28
C GLU A 87 1.87 -20.62 0.98
N ALA A 88 1.94 -19.53 0.24
CA ALA A 88 2.36 -18.24 0.79
C ALA A 88 1.33 -17.64 1.74
N CYS A 89 0.09 -18.11 1.70
CA CYS A 89 -0.99 -17.67 2.56
C CYS A 89 -1.98 -18.78 2.91
N GLU A 90 -2.65 -18.61 4.04
CA GLU A 90 -3.66 -19.50 4.58
C GLU A 90 -4.89 -18.71 5.02
N ILE A 91 -6.06 -19.35 4.93
CA ILE A 91 -7.32 -18.76 5.37
C ILE A 91 -7.58 -19.14 6.82
N GLY A 92 -7.95 -18.16 7.65
CA GLY A 92 -8.27 -18.38 9.04
C GLY A 92 -9.47 -19.33 9.22
N THR A 93 -9.41 -20.21 10.22
CA THR A 93 -10.42 -21.23 10.48
C THR A 93 -11.80 -20.69 10.83
N SER A 94 -11.89 -19.43 11.22
CA SER A 94 -13.16 -18.74 11.53
C SER A 94 -13.69 -17.89 10.37
N SER A 95 -13.10 -18.05 9.20
CA SER A 95 -13.40 -17.24 8.02
C SER A 95 -14.59 -17.76 7.24
N GLY A 96 -15.38 -16.83 6.73
CA GLY A 96 -16.51 -17.13 5.84
C GLY A 96 -17.84 -17.39 6.56
N ARG A 97 -18.86 -17.61 5.73
CA ARG A 97 -20.23 -17.82 6.22
C ARG A 97 -21.02 -18.66 5.23
N THR A 98 -21.79 -19.61 5.77
CA THR A 98 -22.78 -20.38 5.01
C THR A 98 -24.16 -20.16 5.60
N ASP A 99 -25.10 -19.66 4.79
CA ASP A 99 -26.46 -19.38 5.23
C ASP A 99 -27.47 -19.49 4.06
N SER A 100 -28.78 -19.36 4.36
CA SER A 100 -29.78 -19.27 3.30
C SER A 100 -29.69 -17.92 2.58
N PRO A 101 -30.06 -17.83 1.30
CA PRO A 101 -30.10 -16.54 0.58
C PRO A 101 -30.99 -15.50 1.24
N SER A 102 -32.03 -15.91 1.97
CA SER A 102 -32.89 -15.02 2.73
C SER A 102 -32.19 -14.43 3.95
N GLN A 103 -31.34 -15.17 4.64
CA GLN A 103 -30.54 -14.67 5.76
C GLN A 103 -29.42 -13.74 5.26
N TRP A 104 -28.80 -14.04 4.14
CA TRP A 104 -27.86 -13.14 3.47
C TRP A 104 -28.52 -11.81 3.08
N LYS A 105 -29.78 -11.85 2.63
CA LYS A 105 -30.55 -10.62 2.33
C LYS A 105 -30.85 -9.76 3.56
N LEU A 106 -30.99 -10.37 4.74
CA LEU A 106 -31.23 -9.66 6.00
C LEU A 106 -29.95 -9.06 6.58
N ASN A 107 -28.86 -9.79 6.48
CA ASN A 107 -27.52 -9.37 6.88
C ASN A 107 -26.52 -9.98 5.90
N GLY A 108 -25.92 -9.15 5.05
CA GLY A 108 -24.97 -9.55 4.02
C GLY A 108 -23.52 -9.63 4.48
N ASP A 109 -23.24 -9.34 5.75
CA ASP A 109 -21.86 -9.19 6.22
C ASP A 109 -21.22 -10.51 6.65
N THR A 110 -19.95 -10.67 6.30
CA THR A 110 -19.05 -11.69 6.83
C THR A 110 -17.61 -11.15 6.83
N LYS A 111 -16.71 -11.91 7.44
CA LYS A 111 -15.29 -11.56 7.53
C LYS A 111 -14.42 -12.71 7.10
N PHE A 112 -13.23 -12.36 6.62
CA PHE A 112 -12.17 -13.31 6.35
C PHE A 112 -10.87 -12.82 6.99
N ASP A 113 -10.05 -13.76 7.44
CA ASP A 113 -8.68 -13.53 7.85
C ASP A 113 -7.77 -14.33 6.92
N LEU A 114 -6.76 -13.66 6.40
CA LEU A 114 -5.73 -14.25 5.57
C LEU A 114 -4.39 -14.05 6.27
N TRP A 115 -3.59 -15.07 6.40
CA TRP A 115 -2.33 -15.00 7.10
C TRP A 115 -1.24 -15.84 6.43
N SER A 116 0.02 -15.51 6.71
CA SER A 116 1.18 -16.23 6.18
C SER A 116 2.12 -16.67 7.29
N THR A 117 2.34 -17.99 7.34
CA THR A 117 3.41 -18.62 8.13
C THR A 117 4.58 -19.05 7.26
N ALA A 118 4.40 -19.00 5.94
CA ALA A 118 5.43 -19.42 5.01
C ALA A 118 6.76 -18.68 5.27
N PRO A 119 7.91 -19.36 5.09
CA PRO A 119 9.20 -18.68 5.06
C PRO A 119 9.16 -17.61 3.98
N MET A 120 9.53 -16.37 4.30
CA MET A 120 9.53 -15.26 3.35
C MET A 120 10.74 -15.34 2.43
N ALA A 121 10.54 -15.04 1.15
CA ALA A 121 11.68 -14.80 0.27
C ALA A 121 12.44 -13.55 0.75
N PRO A 122 13.78 -13.60 0.84
CA PRO A 122 14.54 -12.39 1.10
C PRO A 122 14.38 -11.44 -0.09
N ASP A 123 14.16 -10.17 0.19
CA ASP A 123 14.39 -9.13 -0.81
C ASP A 123 15.89 -9.12 -1.11
N ILE A 124 16.24 -9.36 -2.38
CA ILE A 124 17.61 -9.52 -2.81
C ILE A 124 18.44 -8.26 -2.56
N SER A 125 17.81 -7.10 -2.57
CA SER A 125 18.50 -5.81 -2.42
C SER A 125 18.79 -5.43 -0.97
N VAL A 126 18.00 -5.90 0.01
CA VAL A 126 18.03 -5.32 1.37
C VAL A 126 17.81 -6.30 2.51
N GLY A 127 17.66 -7.57 2.23
CA GLY A 127 17.42 -8.59 3.25
C GLY A 127 16.02 -8.57 3.88
N ASP A 128 15.08 -7.82 3.32
CA ASP A 128 13.67 -7.93 3.68
C ASP A 128 13.12 -9.28 3.25
N GLN A 129 12.17 -9.78 4.03
CA GLN A 129 11.50 -11.02 3.72
C GLN A 129 10.06 -10.70 3.30
N VAL A 130 9.73 -11.05 2.08
CA VAL A 130 8.43 -10.74 1.46
C VAL A 130 7.81 -12.01 0.89
N ALA A 131 6.50 -12.14 1.02
CA ALA A 131 5.70 -13.12 0.29
C ALA A 131 4.45 -12.46 -0.25
N THR A 132 3.98 -12.93 -1.41
CA THR A 132 2.76 -12.48 -2.05
C THR A 132 1.70 -13.55 -1.91
N GLY A 133 0.56 -13.20 -1.30
CA GLY A 133 -0.65 -13.99 -1.27
C GLY A 133 -1.62 -13.52 -2.35
N LEU A 134 -2.14 -14.46 -3.14
CA LEU A 134 -3.22 -14.20 -4.09
C LEU A 134 -4.52 -14.68 -3.48
N PHE A 135 -5.55 -13.86 -3.45
CA PHE A 135 -6.83 -14.20 -2.88
C PHE A 135 -7.96 -14.04 -3.88
N THR A 136 -8.94 -14.94 -3.81
CA THR A 136 -10.13 -14.89 -4.66
C THR A 136 -11.38 -15.06 -3.80
N PRO A 137 -12.30 -14.09 -3.75
CA PRO A 137 -13.58 -14.27 -3.08
C PRO A 137 -14.48 -15.19 -3.91
N VAL A 138 -15.06 -16.18 -3.25
CA VAL A 138 -15.88 -17.21 -3.89
C VAL A 138 -17.25 -17.31 -3.22
N LEU A 139 -18.28 -17.32 -4.04
CA LEU A 139 -19.64 -17.65 -3.64
C LEU A 139 -20.00 -19.03 -4.17
N LYS A 140 -20.43 -19.94 -3.29
CA LYS A 140 -20.86 -21.30 -3.66
C LYS A 140 -22.31 -21.51 -3.30
N PHE A 141 -23.14 -21.91 -4.28
CA PHE A 141 -24.53 -22.26 -4.05
C PHE A 141 -24.71 -23.77 -3.98
N THR A 142 -25.35 -24.22 -2.90
CA THR A 142 -25.91 -25.56 -2.79
C THR A 142 -27.42 -25.43 -2.89
N LEU A 143 -28.00 -25.96 -3.96
CA LEU A 143 -29.42 -25.92 -4.21
C LEU A 143 -30.03 -27.30 -4.04
N PRO A 144 -31.25 -27.44 -3.42
CA PRO A 144 -31.99 -28.70 -3.42
C PRO A 144 -32.21 -29.19 -4.85
N ASP A 145 -32.16 -30.49 -5.04
CA ASP A 145 -32.36 -31.14 -6.35
C ASP A 145 -31.25 -30.88 -7.40
N TYR A 146 -30.11 -30.27 -7.00
CA TYR A 146 -28.92 -30.12 -7.85
C TYR A 146 -27.77 -30.93 -7.24
N SER A 147 -27.12 -31.75 -8.07
CA SER A 147 -25.98 -32.58 -7.65
C SER A 147 -24.64 -31.81 -7.66
N GLN A 148 -24.64 -30.63 -8.24
CA GLN A 148 -23.43 -29.79 -8.38
C GLN A 148 -23.56 -28.50 -7.57
N VAL A 149 -22.46 -28.09 -6.94
CA VAL A 149 -22.28 -26.77 -6.40
C VAL A 149 -22.03 -25.79 -7.54
N LEU A 150 -22.66 -24.63 -7.48
CA LEU A 150 -22.52 -23.59 -8.49
C LEU A 150 -21.58 -22.50 -7.92
N PRO A 151 -20.29 -22.48 -8.30
CA PRO A 151 -19.39 -21.43 -7.86
C PRO A 151 -19.56 -20.15 -8.68
N ALA A 152 -19.31 -19.02 -8.06
CA ALA A 152 -19.09 -17.74 -8.71
C ALA A 152 -17.86 -17.09 -8.05
N GLU A 153 -16.83 -16.95 -8.81
CA GLU A 153 -15.57 -16.36 -8.38
C GLU A 153 -15.59 -14.85 -8.66
N GLY A 154 -15.03 -14.06 -7.73
CA GLY A 154 -14.73 -12.65 -7.92
C GLY A 154 -13.38 -12.44 -8.61
N GLU A 155 -12.98 -11.19 -8.72
CA GLU A 155 -11.64 -10.86 -9.19
C GLU A 155 -10.59 -11.30 -8.17
N GLN A 156 -9.47 -11.82 -8.66
CA GLN A 156 -8.31 -12.14 -7.84
C GLN A 156 -7.60 -10.85 -7.45
N GLY A 157 -7.27 -10.72 -6.18
CA GLY A 157 -6.45 -9.64 -5.65
C GLY A 157 -5.14 -10.16 -5.08
N GLU A 158 -4.26 -9.24 -4.71
CA GLU A 158 -2.95 -9.51 -4.16
C GLU A 158 -2.79 -8.88 -2.78
N VAL A 159 -2.11 -9.58 -1.87
CA VAL A 159 -1.66 -9.04 -0.59
C VAL A 159 -0.18 -9.37 -0.40
N ARG A 160 0.62 -8.38 -0.03
CA ARG A 160 2.01 -8.56 0.35
C ARG A 160 2.11 -8.74 1.85
N PHE A 161 2.77 -9.81 2.28
CA PHE A 161 3.22 -10.04 3.64
C PHE A 161 4.70 -9.75 3.74
N ASP A 162 5.14 -9.11 4.82
CA ASP A 162 6.54 -8.76 4.99
C ASP A 162 7.07 -8.94 6.42
N SER A 163 8.40 -9.04 6.51
CA SER A 163 9.18 -9.08 7.75
C SER A 163 10.33 -8.07 7.65
N ALA A 164 10.04 -6.78 7.72
CA ALA A 164 11.00 -5.70 7.63
C ALA A 164 11.58 -5.37 9.02
N ALA A 165 12.81 -5.79 9.28
CA ALA A 165 13.46 -5.64 10.60
C ALA A 165 13.69 -4.17 10.99
N TYR A 166 13.81 -3.28 10.04
CA TYR A 166 14.04 -1.84 10.22
C TYR A 166 12.75 -1.03 10.40
N ASN A 167 11.58 -1.61 10.17
CA ASN A 167 10.34 -0.89 10.42
C ASN A 167 10.16 -0.66 11.91
N GLY A 168 10.13 0.61 12.30
CA GLY A 168 10.18 1.02 13.72
C GLY A 168 8.93 0.67 14.50
N ARG A 169 7.78 0.50 13.85
CA ARG A 169 6.50 0.25 14.51
C ARG A 169 6.20 -1.22 14.68
N ALA A 170 6.43 -2.02 13.67
CA ALA A 170 6.28 -3.47 13.74
C ALA A 170 7.12 -4.16 12.67
N LYS A 171 7.78 -5.24 13.04
CA LYS A 171 8.63 -6.01 12.13
C LYS A 171 7.82 -6.83 11.12
N LEU A 172 6.59 -7.19 11.48
CA LEU A 172 5.69 -8.00 10.66
C LEU A 172 4.53 -7.15 10.18
N GLY A 173 4.07 -7.37 8.96
CA GLY A 173 2.89 -6.67 8.46
C GLY A 173 2.40 -7.20 7.12
N SER A 174 1.33 -6.57 6.65
CA SER A 174 0.75 -6.83 5.35
C SER A 174 0.24 -5.54 4.71
N VAL A 175 0.22 -5.50 3.39
CA VAL A 175 -0.27 -4.37 2.60
C VAL A 175 -0.85 -4.87 1.28
N PHE A 176 -1.80 -4.13 0.71
CA PHE A 176 -2.34 -4.37 -0.63
C PHE A 176 -1.55 -3.52 -1.62
N PRO A 177 -0.79 -4.12 -2.56
CA PRO A 177 0.13 -3.39 -3.44
C PRO A 177 -0.52 -2.86 -4.72
N ASP A 178 -1.85 -2.86 -4.83
CA ASP A 178 -2.61 -2.57 -6.06
C ASP A 178 -2.44 -1.13 -6.57
N ALA A 179 -1.93 -0.21 -5.75
CA ALA A 179 -1.74 1.19 -6.13
C ALA A 179 -0.42 1.74 -5.57
N THR A 180 0.19 2.68 -6.30
CA THR A 180 1.34 3.42 -5.78
C THR A 180 0.91 4.24 -4.56
N PRO A 181 1.49 4.02 -3.38
CA PRO A 181 1.16 4.76 -2.18
C PRO A 181 1.41 6.25 -2.34
N ALA A 182 0.54 7.08 -1.75
CA ALA A 182 0.61 8.53 -1.86
C ALA A 182 0.50 9.19 -0.49
N LEU A 183 1.49 10.03 -0.14
CA LEU A 183 1.43 10.91 1.01
C LEU A 183 1.01 12.31 0.55
N ARG A 184 0.00 12.88 1.21
CA ARG A 184 -0.50 14.22 0.90
C ARG A 184 0.08 15.27 1.85
N TYR A 185 0.58 16.38 1.28
CA TYR A 185 0.87 17.63 1.96
C TYR A 185 0.00 18.73 1.37
N ASP A 186 -0.57 19.57 2.23
CA ASP A 186 -1.45 20.67 1.83
C ASP A 186 -0.78 22.03 2.06
N ARG A 187 -0.83 22.94 1.08
CA ARG A 187 -0.34 24.31 1.17
C ARG A 187 -1.11 25.14 2.19
N SER A 188 -2.34 24.76 2.47
CA SER A 188 -3.17 25.38 3.52
C SER A 188 -2.89 24.86 4.93
N ASP A 189 -2.06 23.82 5.08
CA ASP A 189 -1.73 23.20 6.37
C ASP A 189 -0.64 23.98 7.11
N THR A 190 -1.00 25.16 7.62
CA THR A 190 -0.10 26.05 8.34
C THR A 190 -0.04 25.72 9.83
N SER A 191 1.13 25.95 10.45
CA SER A 191 1.30 25.82 11.89
C SER A 191 0.41 26.82 12.66
N ASN A 192 -0.29 26.32 13.69
CA ASN A 192 -1.11 27.14 14.58
C ASN A 192 -0.54 27.16 16.00
N PRO A 193 0.31 28.14 16.36
CA PRO A 193 0.92 28.23 17.69
C PRO A 193 -0.08 28.52 18.82
N SER A 194 -1.32 28.88 18.47
CA SER A 194 -2.39 29.22 19.43
C SER A 194 -3.35 28.05 19.70
N ALA A 195 -3.07 26.85 19.17
CA ALA A 195 -3.93 25.69 19.41
C ALA A 195 -3.90 25.26 20.88
N PRO A 196 -5.07 24.99 21.51
CA PRO A 196 -5.15 24.81 22.97
C PRO A 196 -4.63 23.48 23.52
N VAL A 197 -4.20 22.53 22.65
CA VAL A 197 -3.90 21.12 23.09
C VAL A 197 -2.56 20.61 22.56
N GLU A 198 -1.72 21.26 22.12
CA GLU A 198 -0.43 21.06 21.45
C GLU A 198 -0.29 22.05 20.31
N PRO A 199 0.87 22.62 20.08
CA PRO A 199 1.02 23.43 18.87
C PRO A 199 0.73 22.52 17.67
N TYR A 200 -0.36 22.77 16.98
CA TYR A 200 -0.61 22.11 15.70
C TYR A 200 0.49 22.54 14.74
N LEU A 201 1.29 21.57 14.33
CA LEU A 201 2.41 21.79 13.42
C LEU A 201 1.97 21.49 12.00
N GLY A 202 1.98 22.49 11.14
CA GLY A 202 1.68 22.37 9.72
C GLY A 202 2.90 21.95 8.90
N VAL A 203 2.68 21.84 7.60
CA VAL A 203 3.70 21.48 6.58
C VAL A 203 3.60 22.35 5.33
N ALA A 204 2.91 23.49 5.41
CA ALA A 204 2.64 24.37 4.27
C ALA A 204 3.90 24.76 3.50
N ALA A 205 4.97 25.15 4.21
CA ALA A 205 6.22 25.55 3.56
C ALA A 205 6.91 24.41 2.80
N VAL A 206 6.78 23.14 3.29
CA VAL A 206 7.26 21.96 2.57
C VAL A 206 6.37 21.70 1.35
N ALA A 207 5.03 21.79 1.51
CA ALA A 207 4.09 21.63 0.40
C ALA A 207 4.36 22.63 -0.73
N ASP A 208 4.65 23.90 -0.39
CA ASP A 208 5.04 24.94 -1.36
C ASP A 208 6.36 24.60 -2.05
N HIS A 209 7.39 24.16 -1.31
CA HIS A 209 8.67 23.80 -1.90
C HIS A 209 8.54 22.59 -2.84
N VAL A 210 7.90 21.53 -2.39
CA VAL A 210 7.70 20.30 -3.19
C VAL A 210 6.80 20.59 -4.39
N GLY A 211 5.73 21.37 -4.22
CA GLY A 211 4.86 21.79 -5.32
C GLY A 211 5.62 22.53 -6.41
N ASP A 212 6.40 23.55 -6.04
CA ASP A 212 7.24 24.28 -6.99
C ASP A 212 8.28 23.38 -7.68
N ALA A 213 8.85 22.43 -6.94
CA ALA A 213 9.83 21.48 -7.47
C ALA A 213 9.21 20.53 -8.49
N LEU A 214 7.95 20.14 -8.33
CA LEU A 214 7.22 19.28 -9.26
C LEU A 214 6.65 20.06 -10.47
N GLU A 215 6.11 21.27 -10.23
CA GLU A 215 5.44 22.07 -11.26
C GLU A 215 6.43 22.84 -12.14
N ASN A 216 7.50 23.39 -11.54
CA ASN A 216 8.49 24.25 -12.19
C ASN A 216 9.93 23.87 -11.82
N PRO A 217 10.35 22.61 -12.01
CA PRO A 217 11.64 22.12 -11.50
C PRO A 217 12.85 22.94 -11.97
N GLY A 218 12.86 23.41 -13.22
CA GLY A 218 13.94 24.21 -13.76
C GLY A 218 14.18 25.56 -13.08
N SER A 219 13.19 26.07 -12.35
CA SER A 219 13.30 27.32 -11.57
C SER A 219 13.88 27.10 -10.17
N THR A 220 14.04 25.87 -9.74
CA THR A 220 14.51 25.52 -8.39
C THR A 220 16.03 25.40 -8.32
N TYR A 221 16.60 25.57 -7.13
CA TYR A 221 18.03 25.45 -6.92
C TYR A 221 18.43 24.04 -6.46
N PRO A 222 19.56 23.46 -6.91
CA PRO A 222 20.49 23.98 -7.92
C PRO A 222 19.84 24.03 -9.31
N THR A 223 20.20 25.04 -10.12
CA THR A 223 19.59 25.26 -11.43
C THR A 223 20.01 24.18 -12.46
N LYS A 224 19.02 23.71 -13.23
CA LYS A 224 19.23 22.85 -14.40
C LYS A 224 18.07 23.07 -15.36
N ALA A 225 18.34 23.41 -16.62
CA ALA A 225 17.32 23.86 -17.57
C ALA A 225 16.26 22.77 -17.90
N ASP A 226 16.70 21.53 -17.98
CA ASP A 226 15.89 20.36 -18.29
C ASP A 226 15.62 19.46 -17.05
N LYS A 227 15.64 20.07 -15.86
CA LYS A 227 15.38 19.37 -14.61
C LYS A 227 14.01 18.68 -14.65
N ASN A 228 13.98 17.40 -14.24
CA ASN A 228 12.79 16.57 -14.30
C ASN A 228 12.67 15.67 -13.07
N LEU A 229 12.05 16.18 -12.02
CA LEU A 229 11.98 15.51 -10.73
C LEU A 229 10.86 14.46 -10.68
N PRO A 230 11.10 13.28 -10.11
CA PRO A 230 10.08 12.25 -9.90
C PRO A 230 9.24 12.55 -8.64
N GLY A 231 8.21 11.76 -8.41
CA GLY A 231 7.49 11.73 -7.15
C GLY A 231 6.15 12.45 -7.12
N GLY A 232 5.73 13.09 -8.22
CA GLY A 232 4.39 13.66 -8.36
C GLY A 232 3.44 12.84 -9.23
N ASP A 233 3.93 11.77 -9.85
CA ASP A 233 3.19 10.94 -10.81
C ASP A 233 3.48 9.45 -10.52
N PRO A 234 2.43 8.60 -10.42
CA PRO A 234 2.61 7.15 -10.26
C PRO A 234 3.44 6.46 -11.36
N LEU A 235 3.52 7.06 -12.55
CA LEU A 235 4.39 6.55 -13.63
C LEU A 235 5.87 6.91 -13.44
N ARG A 236 6.17 7.82 -12.53
CA ARG A 236 7.52 8.25 -12.16
C ARG A 236 7.62 8.45 -10.65
N PRO A 237 7.44 7.39 -9.86
CA PRO A 237 7.48 7.47 -8.42
C PRO A 237 8.90 7.77 -7.92
N MET A 238 9.01 8.15 -6.67
CA MET A 238 10.22 7.98 -5.87
C MET A 238 10.22 6.58 -5.26
N HIS A 239 11.41 6.11 -4.85
CA HIS A 239 11.57 4.83 -4.18
C HIS A 239 12.19 5.05 -2.79
N ARG A 240 11.57 4.47 -1.76
CA ARG A 240 12.08 4.58 -0.39
C ARG A 240 13.50 4.03 -0.29
N LEU A 241 14.39 4.82 0.33
CA LEU A 241 15.73 4.43 0.73
C LEU A 241 15.76 4.27 2.26
N ALA A 242 15.64 3.04 2.72
CA ALA A 242 15.63 2.74 4.15
C ALA A 242 17.07 2.54 4.66
N LYS A 243 17.69 3.58 5.19
CA LYS A 243 19.08 3.58 5.64
C LYS A 243 19.46 2.46 6.62
N ALA A 244 18.49 1.88 7.32
CA ALA A 244 18.72 0.77 8.24
C ALA A 244 18.54 -0.61 7.57
N ALA A 245 18.23 -0.68 6.28
CA ALA A 245 18.09 -1.91 5.53
C ALA A 245 19.47 -2.54 5.23
N GLY A 246 20.49 -1.72 4.95
CA GLY A 246 21.83 -2.22 4.64
C GLY A 246 22.93 -1.15 4.67
N ALA A 247 24.15 -1.58 4.46
CA ALA A 247 25.32 -0.69 4.43
C ALA A 247 25.33 0.23 3.20
N ASP A 248 24.85 -0.26 2.06
CA ASP A 248 24.79 0.49 0.82
C ASP A 248 23.72 1.57 0.89
N GLU A 249 22.56 1.25 1.48
CA GLU A 249 21.48 2.19 1.75
C GLU A 249 21.92 3.29 2.72
N LEU A 250 22.59 2.90 3.80
CA LEU A 250 23.16 3.87 4.74
C LEU A 250 24.17 4.79 4.06
N ASN A 251 25.05 4.25 3.22
CA ASN A 251 26.01 5.03 2.44
C ASN A 251 25.29 6.01 1.51
N ARG A 252 24.32 5.54 0.71
CA ARG A 252 23.57 6.39 -0.24
C ARG A 252 22.81 7.50 0.48
N ALA A 253 22.14 7.19 1.61
CA ALA A 253 21.44 8.19 2.42
C ALA A 253 22.37 9.25 2.98
N ASN A 254 23.59 8.86 3.42
CA ASN A 254 24.59 9.80 3.91
C ASN A 254 25.13 10.69 2.75
N GLU A 255 25.34 10.15 1.57
CA GLU A 255 25.75 10.92 0.40
C GLU A 255 24.63 11.87 -0.07
N ASN A 256 23.36 11.46 -0.03
CA ASN A 256 22.22 12.36 -0.27
C ASN A 256 22.28 13.58 0.68
N THR A 257 22.43 13.32 1.99
CA THR A 257 22.57 14.41 2.97
C THR A 257 23.75 15.32 2.68
N LYS A 258 24.92 14.78 2.36
CA LYS A 258 26.11 15.60 2.03
C LYS A 258 25.90 16.43 0.76
N ALA A 259 25.30 15.85 -0.28
CA ALA A 259 25.02 16.58 -1.52
C ALA A 259 24.04 17.73 -1.29
N LYS A 260 22.96 17.48 -0.51
CA LYS A 260 22.03 18.51 -0.07
C LYS A 260 22.76 19.61 0.73
N ASP A 261 23.53 19.23 1.75
CA ASP A 261 24.26 20.20 2.59
C ASP A 261 25.24 21.04 1.78
N SER A 262 25.90 20.44 0.80
CA SER A 262 26.79 21.15 -0.15
C SER A 262 26.04 22.18 -0.99
N ALA A 263 24.86 21.82 -1.51
CA ALA A 263 24.02 22.75 -2.26
C ALA A 263 23.50 23.89 -1.39
N CYS A 264 23.00 23.59 -0.19
CA CYS A 264 22.54 24.57 0.78
C CYS A 264 23.68 25.53 1.23
N GLY A 265 24.90 25.00 1.38
CA GLY A 265 26.09 25.77 1.74
C GLY A 265 26.64 26.64 0.61
N SER A 266 26.25 26.43 -0.64
CA SER A 266 26.77 27.15 -1.82
C SER A 266 26.60 28.68 -1.69
N ALA A 267 27.57 29.45 -2.14
CA ALA A 267 27.48 30.90 -2.13
C ALA A 267 26.29 31.44 -2.95
N ASP A 268 25.92 30.71 -4.00
CA ASP A 268 24.84 31.09 -4.92
C ASP A 268 23.45 30.58 -4.46
N MET A 269 23.38 29.92 -3.31
CA MET A 269 22.08 29.45 -2.77
C MET A 269 21.20 30.64 -2.40
N PRO A 270 19.99 30.78 -3.00
CA PRO A 270 19.07 31.85 -2.66
C PRO A 270 18.45 31.67 -1.27
N GLY A 271 18.07 32.77 -0.63
CA GLY A 271 17.31 32.74 0.62
C GLY A 271 18.09 32.19 1.83
N LYS A 272 19.42 32.30 1.83
CA LYS A 272 20.23 31.89 2.99
C LYS A 272 19.79 32.61 4.25
N PRO A 273 19.64 31.86 5.37
CA PRO A 273 19.25 32.47 6.64
C PRO A 273 20.33 33.37 7.22
N GLY A 274 19.89 34.42 7.89
CA GLY A 274 20.70 35.14 8.85
C GLY A 274 20.93 34.32 10.14
N PRO A 275 21.79 34.81 11.04
CA PRO A 275 22.15 34.05 12.25
C PRO A 275 20.98 33.79 13.20
N ASP A 276 19.92 34.60 13.13
CA ASP A 276 18.74 34.50 14.00
C ASP A 276 17.52 33.86 13.33
N ASP A 277 17.62 33.50 12.04
CA ASP A 277 16.51 32.91 11.29
C ASP A 277 16.31 31.41 11.66
N ALA A 278 15.08 31.08 11.98
CA ALA A 278 14.69 29.70 12.31
C ALA A 278 14.36 28.87 11.04
N LEU A 279 15.29 28.84 10.08
CA LEU A 279 15.13 28.12 8.83
C LEU A 279 16.02 26.88 8.78
N ASP A 280 15.50 25.83 8.16
CA ASP A 280 16.25 24.63 7.76
C ASP A 280 16.26 24.53 6.23
N CYS A 281 17.30 23.91 5.69
CA CYS A 281 17.35 23.64 4.27
C CYS A 281 16.65 22.32 3.96
N ASP A 282 15.49 22.41 3.34
CA ASP A 282 14.69 21.28 2.85
C ASP A 282 15.20 20.79 1.50
N GLU A 283 14.89 19.53 1.16
CA GLU A 283 15.27 18.92 -0.09
C GLU A 283 14.15 18.08 -0.72
N PHE A 284 14.10 18.10 -2.04
CA PHE A 284 13.21 17.23 -2.82
C PHE A 284 13.92 16.75 -4.11
N PRO A 285 13.93 15.44 -4.44
CA PRO A 285 13.48 14.30 -3.62
C PRO A 285 14.27 14.17 -2.32
N MET A 286 13.64 13.61 -1.28
CA MET A 286 14.16 13.54 0.07
C MET A 286 15.41 12.65 0.18
N ALA A 287 16.28 12.90 1.19
CA ALA A 287 17.45 12.04 1.46
C ALA A 287 17.08 10.57 1.71
N SER A 288 15.84 10.30 2.10
CA SER A 288 15.28 8.95 2.28
C SER A 288 14.74 8.31 1.00
N THR A 289 15.21 8.77 -0.17
CA THR A 289 14.84 8.20 -1.47
C THR A 289 16.08 7.87 -2.31
N TYR A 290 15.94 6.90 -3.21
CA TYR A 290 16.98 6.56 -4.17
C TYR A 290 17.23 7.70 -5.17
N GLU A 291 16.25 8.55 -5.39
CA GLU A 291 16.28 9.72 -6.27
C GLU A 291 16.82 10.99 -5.59
N GLY A 292 17.32 10.88 -4.36
CA GLY A 292 17.84 12.00 -3.58
C GLY A 292 19.04 12.71 -4.20
N ALA A 293 19.54 13.76 -3.54
CA ALA A 293 20.51 14.72 -4.09
C ALA A 293 21.83 14.12 -4.61
N ALA A 294 22.25 12.97 -4.10
CA ALA A 294 23.45 12.27 -4.58
C ALA A 294 23.18 11.30 -5.74
N ARG A 295 22.00 11.30 -6.34
CA ARG A 295 21.62 10.35 -7.40
C ARG A 295 22.67 10.22 -8.50
N ALA A 296 23.27 11.33 -8.92
CA ALA A 296 24.29 11.35 -9.96
C ALA A 296 25.55 10.50 -9.64
N GLN A 297 25.85 10.29 -8.35
CA GLN A 297 27.00 9.48 -7.93
C GLN A 297 26.75 7.97 -8.07
N PHE A 298 25.48 7.55 -8.04
CA PHE A 298 25.08 6.14 -8.03
C PHE A 298 24.46 5.69 -9.36
N ASP A 299 23.65 6.56 -9.98
CA ASP A 299 22.80 6.16 -11.11
C ASP A 299 23.28 6.75 -12.45
N GLY A 300 24.16 7.76 -12.43
CA GLY A 300 24.75 8.34 -13.66
C GLY A 300 24.78 9.87 -13.67
N ALA A 301 25.72 10.42 -14.43
CA ALA A 301 25.98 11.86 -14.48
C ALA A 301 24.82 12.70 -15.05
N GLU A 302 23.91 12.10 -15.80
CA GLU A 302 22.68 12.73 -16.31
C GLU A 302 21.76 13.25 -15.20
N TYR A 303 21.86 12.66 -14.02
CA TYR A 303 21.09 13.07 -12.82
C TYR A 303 21.76 14.19 -12.01
N THR A 304 22.85 14.79 -12.53
CA THR A 304 23.47 15.94 -11.88
C THR A 304 22.45 17.07 -11.74
N ASN A 305 22.30 17.62 -10.53
CA ASN A 305 21.33 18.65 -10.17
C ASN A 305 19.84 18.26 -10.38
N GLU A 306 19.51 16.95 -10.43
CA GLU A 306 18.14 16.43 -10.44
C GLU A 306 17.55 16.38 -9.02
N PHE A 307 17.63 17.51 -8.31
CA PHE A 307 17.01 17.72 -7.01
C PHE A 307 16.77 19.21 -6.78
N SER A 308 16.01 19.53 -5.77
CA SER A 308 15.70 20.90 -5.34
C SER A 308 16.07 21.08 -3.88
N VAL A 309 16.60 22.24 -3.51
CA VAL A 309 16.77 22.65 -2.10
C VAL A 309 16.20 24.04 -1.89
N ARG A 310 15.63 24.27 -0.69
CA ARG A 310 15.05 25.55 -0.28
C ARG A 310 15.18 25.73 1.23
N TYR A 311 15.52 26.93 1.68
CA TYR A 311 15.38 27.29 3.09
C TYR A 311 13.92 27.60 3.41
N ILE A 312 13.37 26.85 4.38
CA ILE A 312 11.98 26.96 4.83
C ILE A 312 11.91 26.98 6.35
N ASP A 313 10.73 27.22 6.91
CA ASP A 313 10.52 27.16 8.35
C ASP A 313 10.98 25.82 8.93
N ARG A 314 11.84 25.89 9.96
CA ARG A 314 12.46 24.73 10.59
C ARG A 314 11.44 23.76 11.18
N ILE A 315 10.40 24.29 11.83
CA ILE A 315 9.41 23.48 12.53
C ILE A 315 8.57 22.72 11.50
N GLU A 316 8.14 23.35 10.42
CA GLU A 316 7.38 22.70 9.37
C GLU A 316 8.22 21.67 8.61
N ASN A 317 9.49 21.94 8.37
CA ASN A 317 10.42 20.97 7.78
C ASN A 317 10.54 19.70 8.64
N GLN A 318 10.76 19.87 9.94
CA GLN A 318 10.87 18.77 10.87
C GLN A 318 9.55 17.97 11.01
N GLU A 319 8.41 18.68 11.00
CA GLU A 319 7.10 18.03 11.05
C GLU A 319 6.81 17.20 9.78
N ALA A 320 7.15 17.71 8.61
CA ALA A 320 7.01 16.93 7.36
C ALA A 320 7.85 15.66 7.38
N GLY A 321 9.10 15.74 7.85
CA GLY A 321 9.97 14.59 8.03
C GLY A 321 9.40 13.58 9.05
N ARG A 322 8.80 14.05 10.14
CA ARG A 322 8.14 13.21 11.14
C ARG A 322 6.92 12.48 10.55
N ARG A 323 6.08 13.19 9.78
CA ARG A 323 4.92 12.59 9.08
C ARG A 323 5.35 11.56 8.06
N LEU A 324 6.36 11.87 7.25
CA LEU A 324 6.91 10.95 6.26
C LEU A 324 7.41 9.65 6.89
N ASN A 325 8.21 9.75 7.96
CA ASN A 325 8.72 8.56 8.65
C ASN A 325 7.60 7.73 9.28
N ALA A 326 6.62 8.37 9.92
CA ALA A 326 5.47 7.68 10.49
C ALA A 326 4.63 6.98 9.42
N TRP A 327 4.49 7.62 8.25
CA TRP A 327 3.76 7.07 7.11
C TRP A 327 4.50 5.87 6.51
N TYR A 328 5.81 5.94 6.31
CA TYR A 328 6.60 4.79 5.86
C TYR A 328 6.37 3.55 6.74
N ASP A 329 6.30 3.74 8.05
CA ASP A 329 6.11 2.64 8.98
C ASP A 329 4.66 2.12 9.00
N ASN A 330 3.67 3.04 8.93
CA ASN A 330 2.26 2.70 9.00
C ASN A 330 1.75 2.03 7.73
N ASP A 331 2.14 2.56 6.57
CA ASP A 331 1.67 2.07 5.27
C ASP A 331 2.63 1.02 4.68
N ARG A 332 3.59 0.55 5.50
CA ARG A 332 4.53 -0.51 5.13
C ARG A 332 5.25 -0.22 3.81
N ILE A 333 5.69 1.03 3.62
CA ILE A 333 6.55 1.36 2.48
C ILE A 333 7.93 0.79 2.79
N LEU A 334 8.32 -0.28 2.13
CA LEU A 334 9.61 -0.95 2.35
C LEU A 334 10.72 -0.28 1.53
N ASN A 335 11.96 -0.72 1.73
CA ASN A 335 13.07 -0.26 0.92
C ASN A 335 12.83 -0.64 -0.56
N HIS A 336 13.12 0.25 -1.48
CA HIS A 336 12.77 0.21 -2.90
C HIS A 336 11.28 0.29 -3.24
N ASP A 337 10.36 0.32 -2.27
CA ASP A 337 8.95 0.50 -2.61
C ASP A 337 8.72 1.87 -3.26
N PRO A 338 7.92 1.90 -4.34
CA PRO A 338 7.54 3.15 -4.99
C PRO A 338 6.54 3.93 -4.16
N PHE A 339 6.62 5.25 -4.21
CA PHE A 339 5.62 6.14 -3.63
C PHE A 339 5.63 7.52 -4.29
N ILE A 340 4.57 8.28 -4.07
CA ILE A 340 4.46 9.67 -4.54
C ILE A 340 4.06 10.63 -3.41
N LEU A 341 4.33 11.91 -3.63
CA LEU A 341 3.74 13.01 -2.86
C LEU A 341 2.63 13.67 -3.69
N VAL A 342 1.52 13.93 -3.04
CA VAL A 342 0.41 14.70 -3.59
C VAL A 342 0.36 16.04 -2.88
N ILE A 343 0.44 17.13 -3.63
CA ILE A 343 0.33 18.48 -3.08
C ILE A 343 -1.11 18.95 -3.26
N GLY A 344 -1.71 19.32 -2.13
CA GLY A 344 -3.03 19.94 -2.09
C GLY A 344 -2.97 21.44 -1.90
N ASP A 345 -4.09 22.13 -2.16
CA ASP A 345 -4.26 23.57 -1.98
C ASP A 345 -4.64 23.91 -0.53
#